data_2fab381330f31ecadef00738f19cf312
#
_entry.id   2fab381330f31ecadef00738f19cf312
#
_cell.length_a   1.000
_cell.length_b   1.000
_cell.length_c   1.000
_cell.angle_alpha   90.00
_cell.angle_beta   90.00
_cell.angle_gamma   90.00
#
_symmetry.space_group_name_H-M   'P 1'
#
loop_
_entity.id
_entity.type
_entity.pdbx_description
1 polymer ?
#
loop_
_entity_poly.entity_id
_entity_poly.type
_entity_poly.pdbx_seq_one_letter_code
_entity_poly.pdbx_strand_id
1 'polypeptide(L)'
;YLEVIGLTKGFRPDVPIHGYWLYLEDLPVLHLMEWNVIAETQKYEKGYLDHVAFSCEGLEEFINKLKNLDVLYTCRDFNVGDGVFTQLEVTDPVGNGVELNFSQ
;
A
#
# COMPACT_ATOMS: atom_id res chain seq x y z
N TYR A 1 3.41 -1.96 -4.02
CA TYR A 1 2.00 -1.71 -4.37
C TYR A 1 1.49 -2.61 -5.49
N LEU A 2 2.31 -2.92 -6.49
CA LEU A 2 1.90 -3.83 -7.56
C LEU A 2 1.83 -5.28 -7.08
N GLU A 3 2.89 -5.76 -6.45
CA GLU A 3 3.01 -7.17 -6.07
C GLU A 3 2.21 -7.53 -4.83
N VAL A 4 2.21 -6.69 -3.81
CA VAL A 4 1.54 -6.97 -2.54
C VAL A 4 0.06 -6.62 -2.59
N ILE A 5 -0.26 -5.40 -2.98
CA ILE A 5 -1.64 -4.90 -2.99
C ILE A 5 -2.38 -5.36 -4.25
N GLY A 6 -1.68 -5.51 -5.35
CA GLY A 6 -2.26 -5.93 -6.63
C GLY A 6 -2.77 -4.78 -7.48
N LEU A 7 -2.28 -3.56 -7.25
CA LEU A 7 -2.60 -2.44 -8.12
C LEU A 7 -1.96 -2.62 -9.49
N THR A 8 -2.52 -1.99 -10.50
CA THR A 8 -2.01 -2.05 -11.86
C THR A 8 -1.60 -0.68 -12.37
N LYS A 9 -0.55 -0.63 -13.19
CA LYS A 9 -0.18 0.61 -13.88
C LYS A 9 -1.21 0.90 -14.97
N GLY A 10 -1.60 2.16 -15.10
CA GLY A 10 -2.56 2.57 -16.12
C GLY A 10 -2.25 3.96 -16.68
N PHE A 11 -3.22 4.49 -17.41
CA PHE A 11 -3.11 5.79 -18.04
C PHE A 11 -2.70 6.87 -17.03
N ARG A 12 -1.79 7.72 -17.43
CA ARG A 12 -1.34 8.90 -16.71
C ARG A 12 -1.25 10.07 -17.69
N PRO A 13 -1.87 11.22 -17.38
CA PRO A 13 -1.68 12.40 -18.21
C PRO A 13 -0.21 12.73 -18.42
N ASP A 14 0.12 13.31 -19.57
CA ASP A 14 1.47 13.74 -19.86
C ASP A 14 1.81 14.97 -19.01
N VAL A 15 2.60 14.75 -17.99
CA VAL A 15 3.08 15.79 -17.08
C VAL A 15 4.61 15.73 -17.00
N PRO A 16 5.28 16.87 -16.75
CA PRO A 16 6.75 16.92 -16.81
C PRO A 16 7.48 16.14 -15.71
N ILE A 17 6.78 15.74 -14.65
CA ILE A 17 7.36 14.93 -13.58
C ILE A 17 7.15 13.46 -13.89
N HIS A 18 8.23 12.68 -13.89
CA HIS A 18 8.12 11.23 -14.08
C HIS A 18 7.40 10.56 -12.92
N GLY A 19 6.56 9.58 -13.24
CA GLY A 19 5.81 8.84 -12.23
C GLY A 19 4.83 7.87 -12.85
N TYR A 20 3.97 7.33 -12.00
CA TYR A 20 2.98 6.33 -12.40
C TYR A 20 1.66 6.58 -11.67
N TRP A 21 0.57 6.32 -12.36
CA TRP A 21 -0.73 6.17 -11.72
C TRP A 21 -1.04 4.70 -11.57
N LEU A 22 -1.34 4.28 -10.37
CA LEU A 22 -1.70 2.90 -10.06
C LEU A 22 -3.21 2.80 -9.83
N TYR A 23 -3.79 1.76 -10.40
CA TYR A 23 -5.23 1.58 -10.48
C TYR A 23 -5.68 0.40 -9.64
N LEU A 24 -6.81 0.57 -8.97
CA LEU A 24 -7.63 -0.51 -8.45
C LEU A 24 -8.82 -0.63 -9.39
N GLU A 25 -8.86 -1.71 -10.17
CA GLU A 25 -9.77 -1.86 -11.31
C GLU A 25 -9.62 -0.66 -12.27
N ASP A 26 -10.65 0.16 -12.45
CA ASP A 26 -10.64 1.32 -13.34
C ASP A 26 -10.37 2.65 -12.63
N LEU A 27 -10.12 2.62 -11.31
CA LEU A 27 -9.93 3.82 -10.51
C LEU A 27 -8.44 4.09 -10.24
N PRO A 28 -7.92 5.28 -10.60
CA PRO A 28 -6.56 5.68 -10.23
C PRO A 28 -6.54 6.06 -8.74
N VAL A 29 -6.05 5.15 -7.91
CA VAL A 29 -6.10 5.30 -6.45
C VAL A 29 -4.78 5.78 -5.85
N LEU A 30 -3.68 5.67 -6.59
CA LEU A 30 -2.37 6.07 -6.11
C LEU A 30 -1.57 6.73 -7.22
N HIS A 31 -1.12 7.95 -6.99
CA HIS A 31 -0.29 8.69 -7.90
C HIS A 31 1.14 8.75 -7.35
N LEU A 32 2.07 8.10 -8.02
CA LEU A 32 3.49 8.12 -7.67
C LEU A 32 4.18 9.19 -8.50
N MET A 33 5.00 9.98 -7.86
CA MET A 33 5.81 11.00 -8.52
C MET A 33 7.27 10.79 -8.14
N GLU A 34 8.16 10.88 -9.13
CA GLU A 34 9.58 10.79 -8.88
C GLU A 34 10.05 12.00 -8.07
N TRP A 35 10.72 11.73 -6.96
CA TRP A 35 11.34 12.80 -6.19
C TRP A 35 12.53 13.36 -6.95
N ASN A 36 12.65 14.69 -6.99
CA ASN A 36 13.71 15.35 -7.73
C ASN A 36 15.09 15.02 -7.14
N VAL A 37 15.97 14.49 -7.97
CA VAL A 37 17.26 13.90 -7.65
C VAL A 37 18.30 14.88 -7.08
N ILE A 38 18.02 16.19 -7.09
CA ILE A 38 18.94 17.20 -6.55
C ILE A 38 19.20 17.04 -5.04
N ALA A 39 18.43 16.18 -4.38
CA ALA A 39 18.56 15.92 -2.96
C ALA A 39 19.15 14.54 -2.66
N GLU A 40 20.23 14.13 -3.35
CA GLU A 40 20.94 12.86 -3.10
C GLU A 40 21.39 12.67 -1.66
N THR A 41 21.39 13.73 -0.84
CA THR A 41 21.73 13.71 0.57
C THR A 41 20.53 13.64 1.51
N GLN A 42 19.31 13.74 1.00
CA GLN A 42 18.14 13.58 1.86
C GLN A 42 17.84 12.10 2.04
N LYS A 43 17.97 11.65 3.28
CA LYS A 43 17.43 10.35 3.69
C LYS A 43 15.94 10.36 3.40
N TYR A 44 15.43 9.25 2.87
CA TYR A 44 13.99 9.04 2.74
C TYR A 44 13.39 9.09 4.14
N GLU A 45 12.87 10.24 4.51
CA GLU A 45 12.16 10.41 5.78
C GLU A 45 10.67 10.36 5.51
N LYS A 46 9.98 9.61 6.37
CA LYS A 46 8.54 9.56 6.40
C LYS A 46 8.00 10.97 6.64
N GLY A 47 7.08 11.42 5.78
CA GLY A 47 6.42 12.71 5.93
C GLY A 47 5.28 12.65 6.95
N TYR A 48 4.30 13.53 6.79
CA TYR A 48 3.11 13.57 7.66
C TYR A 48 2.13 12.43 7.39
N LEU A 49 2.17 11.83 6.20
CA LEU A 49 1.36 10.66 5.91
C LEU A 49 1.85 9.48 6.73
N ASP A 50 0.98 8.91 7.55
CA ASP A 50 1.31 7.75 8.37
C ASP A 50 1.00 6.45 7.64
N HIS A 51 -0.24 6.27 7.21
CA HIS A 51 -0.65 5.06 6.53
C HIS A 51 -1.84 5.29 5.60
N VAL A 52 -2.06 4.34 4.71
CA VAL A 52 -3.29 4.19 3.94
C VAL A 52 -3.90 2.83 4.25
N ALA A 53 -5.20 2.69 4.10
CA ALA A 53 -5.90 1.45 4.40
C ALA A 53 -6.74 1.01 3.20
N PHE A 54 -6.72 -0.30 2.94
CA PHE A 54 -7.54 -0.94 1.91
C PHE A 54 -8.50 -1.93 2.56
N SER A 55 -9.74 -1.94 2.11
CA SER A 55 -10.67 -3.03 2.43
C SER A 55 -10.37 -4.20 1.51
N CYS A 56 -10.18 -5.37 2.08
CA CYS A 56 -9.73 -6.55 1.37
C CYS A 56 -10.60 -7.77 1.66
N GLU A 57 -10.52 -8.74 0.77
CA GLU A 57 -11.07 -10.07 0.94
C GLU A 57 -9.97 -11.11 0.76
N GLY A 58 -10.15 -12.30 1.33
CA GLY A 58 -9.19 -13.39 1.19
C GLY A 58 -7.98 -13.26 2.11
N LEU A 59 -8.20 -13.21 3.42
CA LEU A 59 -7.14 -13.07 4.42
C LEU A 59 -6.03 -14.12 4.26
N GLU A 60 -6.39 -15.39 4.13
CA GLU A 60 -5.40 -16.47 4.05
C GLU A 60 -4.55 -16.37 2.79
N GLU A 61 -5.16 -16.02 1.67
CA GLU A 61 -4.45 -15.82 0.40
C GLU A 61 -3.45 -14.67 0.51
N PHE A 62 -3.83 -13.57 1.17
CA PHE A 62 -2.92 -12.46 1.42
C PHE A 62 -1.75 -12.86 2.33
N ILE A 63 -2.01 -13.58 3.40
CA ILE A 63 -0.96 -14.06 4.29
C ILE A 63 0.02 -14.97 3.53
N ASN A 64 -0.48 -15.88 2.71
CA ASN A 64 0.36 -16.74 1.89
C ASN A 64 1.18 -15.95 0.88
N LYS A 65 0.58 -14.94 0.25
CA LYS A 65 1.29 -14.04 -0.67
C LYS A 65 2.43 -13.30 0.04
N LEU A 66 2.17 -12.73 1.21
CA LEU A 66 3.19 -12.00 1.98
C LEU A 66 4.35 -12.92 2.38
N LYS A 67 4.03 -14.14 2.80
CA LYS A 67 5.05 -15.14 3.11
C LYS A 67 5.88 -15.53 1.90
N ASN A 68 5.24 -15.74 0.75
CA ASN A 68 5.93 -16.10 -0.49
C ASN A 68 6.82 -14.98 -1.01
N LEU A 69 6.46 -13.73 -0.77
CA LEU A 69 7.23 -12.55 -1.16
C LEU A 69 8.27 -12.13 -0.11
N ASP A 70 8.37 -12.85 1.01
CA ASP A 70 9.22 -12.48 2.15
C ASP A 70 8.95 -11.07 2.68
N VAL A 71 7.69 -10.64 2.68
CA VAL A 71 7.27 -9.35 3.21
C VAL A 71 6.89 -9.50 4.67
N LEU A 72 7.53 -8.70 5.54
CA LEU A 72 7.18 -8.65 6.95
C LEU A 72 5.81 -7.98 7.13
N TYR A 73 5.01 -8.53 8.02
CA TYR A 73 3.69 -7.99 8.33
C TYR A 73 3.35 -8.22 9.80
N THR A 74 2.44 -7.39 10.31
CA THR A 74 1.77 -7.65 11.59
C THR A 74 0.33 -8.06 11.32
N CYS A 75 -0.25 -8.82 12.24
CA CYS A 75 -1.64 -9.27 12.15
C CYS A 75 -2.32 -9.03 13.49
N ARG A 76 -3.44 -8.30 13.44
CA ARG A 76 -4.21 -7.98 14.65
C ARG A 76 -5.70 -8.10 14.38
N ASP A 77 -6.45 -8.52 15.42
CA ASP A 77 -7.90 -8.52 15.38
C ASP A 77 -8.45 -7.35 16.17
N PHE A 78 -9.46 -6.70 15.62
CA PHE A 78 -10.17 -5.61 16.25
C PHE A 78 -11.66 -5.90 16.32
N ASN A 79 -12.26 -5.52 17.43
CA ASN A 79 -13.71 -5.50 17.57
C ASN A 79 -14.21 -4.10 17.26
N VAL A 80 -15.06 -3.98 16.25
CA VAL A 80 -15.69 -2.72 15.87
C VAL A 80 -17.20 -2.93 15.81
N GLY A 81 -17.91 -2.34 16.77
CA GLY A 81 -19.34 -2.62 16.94
C GLY A 81 -19.58 -4.10 17.21
N ASP A 82 -20.44 -4.72 16.41
CA ASP A 82 -20.76 -6.15 16.52
C ASP A 82 -19.88 -7.03 15.62
N GLY A 83 -18.91 -6.43 14.93
CA GLY A 83 -18.05 -7.13 13.97
C GLY A 83 -16.62 -7.30 14.44
N VAL A 84 -15.95 -8.29 13.85
CA VAL A 84 -14.52 -8.52 14.03
C VAL A 84 -13.82 -8.22 12.70
N PHE A 85 -12.75 -7.43 12.77
CA PHE A 85 -11.86 -7.17 11.64
C PHE A 85 -10.50 -7.76 11.93
N THR A 86 -9.92 -8.39 10.95
CA THR A 86 -8.50 -8.74 10.99
C THR A 86 -7.74 -7.73 10.13
N GLN A 87 -6.72 -7.14 10.72
CA GLN A 87 -5.86 -6.17 10.04
C GLN A 87 -4.47 -6.74 9.85
N LEU A 88 -4.03 -6.76 8.61
CA LEU A 88 -2.61 -6.93 8.29
C LEU A 88 -2.01 -5.55 8.05
N GLU A 89 -0.80 -5.33 8.54
CA GLU A 89 -0.07 -4.10 8.26
C GLU A 89 1.29 -4.45 7.67
N VAL A 90 1.59 -3.80 6.57
CA VAL A 90 2.90 -3.83 5.92
C VAL A 90 3.43 -2.40 5.81
N THR A 91 4.71 -2.27 5.53
CA THR A 91 5.37 -0.97 5.37
C THR A 91 5.94 -0.87 3.97
N ASP A 92 5.69 0.26 3.28
CA ASP A 92 6.29 0.50 1.98
C ASP A 92 7.79 0.84 2.13
N PRO A 93 8.56 0.90 1.01
CA PRO A 93 10.00 1.16 1.11
C PRO A 93 10.39 2.49 1.73
N VAL A 94 9.49 3.47 1.75
CA VAL A 94 9.73 4.79 2.35
C VAL A 94 9.36 4.82 3.84
N GLY A 95 8.64 3.81 4.32
CA GLY A 95 8.21 3.69 5.71
C GLY A 95 6.75 4.04 5.95
N ASN A 96 5.96 4.29 4.89
CA ASN A 96 4.53 4.49 5.05
C ASN A 96 3.83 3.17 5.34
N GLY A 97 2.90 3.18 6.28
CA GLY A 97 2.09 2.02 6.59
C GLY A 97 1.05 1.74 5.51
N VAL A 98 0.79 0.48 5.26
CA VAL A 98 -0.33 0.04 4.44
C VAL A 98 -1.11 -0.99 5.24
N GLU A 99 -2.35 -0.64 5.56
CA GLU A 99 -3.25 -1.52 6.29
C GLU A 99 -4.14 -2.26 5.31
N LEU A 100 -4.30 -3.55 5.54
CA LEU A 100 -5.19 -4.42 4.79
C LEU A 100 -6.24 -4.93 5.76
N ASN A 101 -7.46 -4.47 5.61
CA ASN A 101 -8.55 -4.73 6.54
C ASN A 101 -9.51 -5.77 5.98
N PHE A 102 -9.70 -6.85 6.71
CA PHE A 102 -10.54 -7.99 6.34
C PHE A 102 -11.71 -8.10 7.32
N SER A 103 -12.90 -7.97 6.81
CA SER A 103 -14.13 -8.24 7.59
C SER A 103 -14.31 -9.73 7.77
N GLN A 104 -14.69 -10.13 8.94
CA GLN A 104 -15.04 -11.51 9.23
C GLN A 104 -16.56 -11.70 9.27
#